data_09ea718abd3b248dd546516c667a6f77
#
_entry.id   09ea718abd3b248dd546516c667a6f77
#
_cell.length_a   1.000
_cell.length_b   1.000
_cell.length_c   1.000
_cell.angle_alpha   90.00
_cell.angle_beta   90.00
_cell.angle_gamma   90.00
#
_symmetry.space_group_name_H-M   'P 1'
#
loop_
_entity.id
_entity.type
_entity.pdbx_description
1 polymer ?
#
loop_
_entity_poly.entity_id
_entity_poly.type
_entity_poly.pdbx_seq_one_letter_code
_entity_poly.pdbx_strand_id
1 'polypeptide(L)'
;QAVRCAEEDARDAIQATDYVPEEYRELIARSEMYMGMVDSVAPHPCAHLLCRADIRREIGIIRLNSKGGKKKTVYAAFIDGATAEAFGYLKNDLLHVDVVKVNREAFTRAGKEMPDVGELLRLTKDDPAVWRMYAEGFTMGLNQVEQEKTREKVMQYKPKNITELAAFVAAVRPAFKSMLPVFLARRHFDYGIPAFDRLIQTRDMRSSFILFQEQTMKTLQYAGFTAPESYAAIKAISKKHPEKVLPLKERFLTNFGAKTDVRSAEKVWQIIEDATSYGFNSSHAVCVALDSLYGAYLKAHHP
;
A
#
# COMPACT_ATOMS: atom_id res chain seq x y z
N GLN A 1 16.90 -9.82 2.33
CA GLN A 1 18.06 -8.92 2.40
C GLN A 1 17.85 -7.74 1.47
N ALA A 2 17.83 -6.51 1.98
CA ALA A 2 17.86 -5.31 1.15
C ALA A 2 19.34 -4.89 1.02
N VAL A 3 19.90 -5.05 -0.16
CA VAL A 3 21.08 -4.29 -0.57
C VAL A 3 20.52 -2.96 -1.05
N ARG A 4 20.69 -1.91 -0.25
CA ARG A 4 20.37 -0.57 -0.68
C ARG A 4 21.48 -0.15 -1.62
N CYS A 5 21.15 0.06 -2.89
CA CYS A 5 22.12 0.53 -3.86
C CYS A 5 22.17 2.06 -3.75
N ALA A 6 23.36 2.61 -3.58
CA ALA A 6 23.60 4.06 -3.61
C ALA A 6 23.11 4.72 -4.92
N GLU A 7 22.77 3.91 -5.92
CA GLU A 7 22.26 4.35 -7.21
C GLU A 7 20.86 5.03 -7.12
N GLU A 8 19.94 4.51 -6.28
CA GLU A 8 18.65 5.17 -6.09
C GLU A 8 18.79 6.49 -5.34
N ASP A 9 19.60 6.50 -4.26
CA ASP A 9 19.83 7.70 -3.46
C ASP A 9 20.60 8.77 -4.27
N ALA A 10 21.52 8.37 -5.16
CA ALA A 10 22.24 9.30 -6.04
C ALA A 10 21.37 9.83 -7.18
N ARG A 11 20.46 9.03 -7.75
CA ARG A 11 19.49 9.51 -8.74
C ARG A 11 18.53 10.53 -8.16
N ASP A 12 18.05 10.30 -6.95
CA ASP A 12 17.19 11.24 -6.25
C ASP A 12 17.93 12.54 -5.92
N ALA A 13 19.21 12.46 -5.54
CA ALA A 13 20.04 13.62 -5.30
C ALA A 13 20.32 14.41 -6.60
N ILE A 14 20.57 13.74 -7.72
CA ILE A 14 20.77 14.37 -9.04
C ILE A 14 19.47 15.05 -9.51
N GLN A 15 18.30 14.45 -9.31
CA GLN A 15 17.01 15.07 -9.62
C GLN A 15 16.71 16.27 -8.74
N ALA A 16 17.29 16.34 -7.54
CA ALA A 16 17.16 17.47 -6.64
C ALA A 16 18.12 18.62 -6.95
N THR A 17 19.04 18.49 -7.93
CA THR A 17 20.04 19.52 -8.26
C THR A 17 19.44 20.86 -8.66
N ASP A 18 18.23 20.88 -9.22
CA ASP A 18 17.53 22.11 -9.60
C ASP A 18 17.12 22.97 -8.39
N TYR A 19 17.05 22.35 -7.20
CA TYR A 19 16.63 22.97 -5.93
C TYR A 19 17.79 23.24 -4.98
N VAL A 20 19.01 22.85 -5.37
CA VAL A 20 20.19 22.97 -4.51
C VAL A 20 20.95 24.24 -4.86
N PRO A 21 21.39 25.03 -3.86
CA PRO A 21 22.25 26.19 -4.08
C PRO A 21 23.47 25.83 -4.92
N GLU A 22 23.89 26.75 -5.79
CA GLU A 22 24.95 26.51 -6.79
C GLU A 22 26.27 26.04 -6.19
N GLU A 23 26.58 26.47 -4.97
CA GLU A 23 27.76 26.06 -4.20
C GLU A 23 27.85 24.54 -3.91
N TYR A 24 26.69 23.82 -3.91
CA TYR A 24 26.64 22.37 -3.68
C TYR A 24 26.52 21.56 -4.96
N ARG A 25 26.30 22.17 -6.12
CA ARG A 25 26.12 21.44 -7.40
C ARG A 25 27.32 20.58 -7.77
N GLU A 26 28.53 21.09 -7.57
CA GLU A 26 29.76 20.32 -7.84
C GLU A 26 29.89 19.13 -6.89
N LEU A 27 29.50 19.28 -5.62
CA LEU A 27 29.52 18.19 -4.65
C LEU A 27 28.54 17.08 -5.04
N ILE A 28 27.35 17.45 -5.52
CA ILE A 28 26.33 16.49 -5.98
C ILE A 28 26.79 15.81 -7.27
N ALA A 29 27.36 16.54 -8.24
CA ALA A 29 27.91 15.94 -9.44
C ALA A 29 29.03 14.92 -9.12
N ARG A 30 29.86 15.19 -8.12
CA ARG A 30 30.86 14.23 -7.63
C ARG A 30 30.23 13.00 -6.99
N SER A 31 28.98 13.04 -6.52
CA SER A 31 28.29 11.87 -5.95
C SER A 31 28.03 10.79 -6.99
N GLU A 32 28.02 11.12 -8.30
CA GLU A 32 27.87 10.14 -9.38
C GLU A 32 28.95 9.05 -9.34
N MET A 33 30.15 9.37 -8.87
CA MET A 33 31.25 8.40 -8.74
C MET A 33 30.95 7.28 -7.73
N TYR A 34 30.00 7.50 -6.83
CA TYR A 34 29.57 6.53 -5.82
C TYR A 34 28.38 5.68 -6.27
N MET A 35 27.80 5.96 -7.44
CA MET A 35 26.71 5.14 -7.98
C MET A 35 27.14 3.70 -8.18
N GLY A 36 26.31 2.76 -7.74
CA GLY A 36 26.59 1.33 -7.79
C GLY A 36 27.48 0.79 -6.66
N MET A 37 28.02 1.65 -5.80
CA MET A 37 28.74 1.20 -4.61
C MET A 37 27.77 0.67 -3.56
N VAL A 38 28.16 -0.41 -2.90
CA VAL A 38 27.39 -0.96 -1.78
C VAL A 38 27.61 -0.11 -0.55
N ASP A 39 26.59 0.65 -0.14
CA ASP A 39 26.62 1.45 1.08
C ASP A 39 26.50 0.58 2.33
N SER A 40 25.52 -0.30 2.34
CA SER A 40 25.27 -1.17 3.50
C SER A 40 24.65 -2.50 3.11
N VAL A 41 24.87 -3.51 3.94
CA VAL A 41 24.25 -4.83 3.82
C VAL A 41 23.55 -5.15 5.14
N ALA A 42 22.24 -5.32 5.09
CA ALA A 42 21.41 -5.66 6.23
C ALA A 42 20.41 -6.77 5.89
N PRO A 43 20.04 -7.61 6.87
CA PRO A 43 18.98 -8.58 6.66
C PRO A 43 17.65 -7.84 6.49
N HIS A 44 16.83 -8.30 5.55
CA HIS A 44 15.46 -7.81 5.43
C HIS A 44 14.68 -8.21 6.71
N PRO A 45 13.87 -7.32 7.31
CA PRO A 45 13.25 -7.56 8.61
C PRO A 45 12.18 -8.66 8.58
N CYS A 46 11.54 -8.92 7.45
CA CYS A 46 10.40 -9.82 7.35
C CYS A 46 10.38 -10.71 6.10
N ALA A 47 11.28 -10.50 5.12
CA ALA A 47 11.27 -11.29 3.89
C ALA A 47 11.95 -12.65 4.05
N HIS A 48 11.30 -13.67 3.51
CA HIS A 48 11.81 -15.02 3.41
C HIS A 48 11.76 -15.46 1.94
N LEU A 49 12.85 -16.03 1.45
CA LEU A 49 12.86 -16.63 0.13
C LEU A 49 12.43 -18.09 0.24
N LEU A 50 11.44 -18.48 -0.57
CA LEU A 50 11.03 -19.87 -0.70
C LEU A 50 11.81 -20.52 -1.85
N CYS A 51 12.58 -21.55 -1.52
CA CYS A 51 13.45 -22.26 -2.44
C CYS A 51 13.07 -23.74 -2.47
N ARG A 52 13.17 -24.37 -3.64
CA ARG A 52 12.94 -25.81 -3.79
C ARG A 52 14.17 -26.64 -3.39
N ALA A 53 15.33 -26.06 -3.50
CA ALA A 53 16.62 -26.67 -3.16
C ALA A 53 17.29 -25.92 -2.01
N ASP A 54 18.43 -26.45 -1.57
CA ASP A 54 19.23 -25.82 -0.51
C ASP A 54 19.84 -24.50 -1.01
N ILE A 55 19.33 -23.39 -0.54
CA ILE A 55 19.74 -22.04 -0.89
C ILE A 55 21.26 -21.79 -0.70
N ARG A 56 21.88 -22.52 0.22
CA ARG A 56 23.33 -22.42 0.45
C ARG A 56 24.15 -22.87 -0.75
N ARG A 57 23.59 -23.79 -1.56
CA ARG A 57 24.25 -24.30 -2.78
C ARG A 57 23.92 -23.46 -4.01
N GLU A 58 22.77 -22.82 -4.04
CA GLU A 58 22.30 -22.04 -5.20
C GLU A 58 22.80 -20.60 -5.17
N ILE A 59 22.65 -19.91 -4.04
CA ILE A 59 22.90 -18.48 -3.93
C ILE A 59 24.05 -18.20 -2.94
N GLY A 60 24.20 -19.08 -1.94
CA GLY A 60 25.04 -18.84 -0.80
C GLY A 60 24.35 -18.04 0.31
N ILE A 61 25.00 -18.01 1.46
CA ILE A 61 24.50 -17.30 2.65
C ILE A 61 25.56 -16.37 3.21
N ILE A 62 25.11 -15.25 3.78
CA ILE A 62 25.97 -14.33 4.53
C ILE A 62 25.60 -14.39 6.02
N ARG A 63 26.60 -14.29 6.86
CA ARG A 63 26.43 -14.15 8.30
C ARG A 63 26.41 -12.67 8.67
N LEU A 64 25.34 -12.24 9.30
CA LEU A 64 25.11 -10.86 9.71
C LEU A 64 24.93 -10.80 11.23
N ASN A 65 25.38 -9.72 11.86
CA ASN A 65 25.11 -9.45 13.26
C ASN A 65 23.90 -8.54 13.38
N SER A 66 22.90 -8.94 14.17
CA SER A 66 21.74 -8.11 14.45
C SER A 66 22.16 -6.83 15.18
N LYS A 67 21.66 -5.67 14.74
CA LYS A 67 21.78 -4.40 15.45
C LYS A 67 20.76 -4.42 16.59
N GLY A 68 21.20 -4.62 17.82
CA GLY A 68 20.35 -4.57 19.01
C GLY A 68 20.93 -5.39 20.15
N GLY A 69 20.94 -4.89 21.36
CA GLY A 69 21.71 -5.27 22.57
C GLY A 69 21.95 -6.74 22.91
N LYS A 70 21.35 -7.68 22.19
CA LYS A 70 21.72 -9.10 22.20
C LYS A 70 22.33 -9.42 20.83
N LYS A 71 23.63 -9.69 20.77
CA LYS A 71 24.35 -10.15 19.58
C LYS A 71 23.73 -11.45 19.06
N LYS A 72 22.69 -11.35 18.27
CA LYS A 72 22.07 -12.49 17.60
C LYS A 72 22.64 -12.58 16.17
N THR A 73 23.33 -13.65 15.87
CA THR A 73 23.78 -13.96 14.51
C THR A 73 22.58 -14.34 13.67
N VAL A 74 22.43 -13.71 12.52
CA VAL A 74 21.40 -14.02 11.53
C VAL A 74 22.08 -14.49 10.25
N TYR A 75 21.61 -15.56 9.66
CA TYR A 75 22.02 -16.01 8.35
C TYR A 75 21.00 -15.57 7.32
N ALA A 76 21.43 -14.94 6.25
CA ALA A 76 20.57 -14.47 5.18
C ALA A 76 21.10 -14.93 3.82
N ALA A 77 20.22 -15.11 2.84
CA ALA A 77 20.63 -15.30 1.46
C ALA A 77 21.35 -14.05 0.95
N PHE A 78 22.48 -14.23 0.26
CA PHE A 78 23.28 -13.11 -0.26
C PHE A 78 22.76 -12.67 -1.63
N ILE A 79 21.51 -12.18 -1.64
CA ILE A 79 20.83 -11.72 -2.85
C ILE A 79 19.83 -10.61 -2.47
N ASP A 80 19.70 -9.58 -3.29
CA ASP A 80 18.66 -8.57 -3.15
C ASP A 80 17.29 -9.07 -3.70
N GLY A 81 16.20 -8.34 -3.35
CA GLY A 81 14.85 -8.77 -3.70
C GLY A 81 14.57 -8.77 -5.20
N ALA A 82 15.09 -7.79 -5.96
CA ALA A 82 14.86 -7.68 -7.40
C ALA A 82 15.57 -8.80 -8.16
N THR A 83 16.81 -9.08 -7.78
CA THR A 83 17.60 -10.18 -8.33
C THR A 83 16.95 -11.53 -7.98
N ALA A 84 16.46 -11.71 -6.75
CA ALA A 84 15.75 -12.93 -6.35
C ALA A 84 14.47 -13.16 -7.20
N GLU A 85 13.69 -12.11 -7.45
CA GLU A 85 12.52 -12.19 -8.36
C GLU A 85 12.94 -12.54 -9.79
N ALA A 86 14.02 -11.96 -10.31
CA ALA A 86 14.52 -12.24 -11.65
C ALA A 86 14.99 -13.70 -11.82
N PHE A 87 15.54 -14.31 -10.76
CA PHE A 87 15.89 -15.73 -10.70
C PHE A 87 14.70 -16.67 -10.43
N GLY A 88 13.48 -16.11 -10.29
CA GLY A 88 12.25 -16.88 -10.08
C GLY A 88 12.04 -17.37 -8.65
N TYR A 89 12.76 -16.84 -7.66
CA TYR A 89 12.51 -17.14 -6.26
C TYR A 89 11.25 -16.43 -5.77
N LEU A 90 10.43 -17.12 -5.00
CA LEU A 90 9.28 -16.52 -4.36
C LEU A 90 9.72 -15.83 -3.06
N LYS A 91 9.63 -14.52 -3.05
CA LYS A 91 9.83 -13.69 -1.86
C LYS A 91 8.52 -13.60 -1.08
N ASN A 92 8.51 -14.09 0.15
CA ASN A 92 7.37 -14.02 1.06
C ASN A 92 7.69 -13.07 2.22
N ASP A 93 6.92 -12.01 2.36
CA ASP A 93 7.08 -11.02 3.43
C ASP A 93 6.14 -11.36 4.60
N LEU A 94 6.70 -11.83 5.70
CA LEU A 94 5.99 -12.11 6.94
C LEU A 94 6.15 -10.92 7.89
N LEU A 95 5.40 -9.85 7.63
CA LEU A 95 5.49 -8.62 8.40
C LEU A 95 4.93 -8.84 9.81
N HIS A 96 5.78 -8.63 10.80
CA HIS A 96 5.34 -8.60 12.20
C HIS A 96 4.68 -7.26 12.51
N VAL A 97 3.44 -7.30 13.00
CA VAL A 97 2.67 -6.12 13.36
C VAL A 97 2.42 -6.14 14.87
N ASP A 98 3.08 -5.23 15.60
CA ASP A 98 3.03 -5.19 17.07
C ASP A 98 1.62 -4.99 17.61
N VAL A 99 0.76 -4.25 16.91
CA VAL A 99 -0.63 -4.00 17.34
C VAL A 99 -1.44 -5.29 17.47
N VAL A 100 -1.20 -6.30 16.65
CA VAL A 100 -1.89 -7.61 16.75
C VAL A 100 -1.53 -8.29 18.07
N LYS A 101 -0.25 -8.23 18.47
CA LYS A 101 0.21 -8.75 19.76
C LYS A 101 -0.41 -7.98 20.91
N VAL A 102 -0.41 -6.64 20.84
CA VAL A 102 -1.01 -5.78 21.87
C VAL A 102 -2.50 -6.08 22.04
N ASN A 103 -3.25 -6.19 20.94
CA ASN A 103 -4.67 -6.55 20.98
C ASN A 103 -4.89 -7.90 21.67
N ARG A 104 -4.12 -8.94 21.27
CA ARG A 104 -4.21 -10.27 21.91
C ARG A 104 -3.94 -10.23 23.40
N GLU A 105 -2.87 -9.53 23.81
CA GLU A 105 -2.54 -9.37 25.24
C GLU A 105 -3.64 -8.61 25.99
N ALA A 106 -4.25 -7.61 25.38
CA ALA A 106 -5.36 -6.86 25.97
C ALA A 106 -6.59 -7.75 26.19
N PHE A 107 -6.99 -8.57 25.20
CA PHE A 107 -8.05 -9.57 25.38
C PHE A 107 -7.74 -10.53 26.51
N THR A 108 -6.52 -11.07 26.55
CA THR A 108 -6.10 -11.98 27.63
C THR A 108 -6.19 -11.32 29.02
N ARG A 109 -5.75 -10.06 29.14
CA ARG A 109 -5.84 -9.31 30.41
C ARG A 109 -7.27 -8.99 30.82
N ALA A 110 -8.16 -8.79 29.84
CA ALA A 110 -9.60 -8.63 30.07
C ALA A 110 -10.31 -9.97 30.43
N GLY A 111 -9.58 -11.09 30.48
CA GLY A 111 -10.16 -12.42 30.73
C GLY A 111 -11.06 -12.90 29.57
N LYS A 112 -10.81 -12.44 28.37
CA LYS A 112 -11.60 -12.75 27.15
C LYS A 112 -10.73 -13.46 26.12
N GLU A 113 -11.36 -14.31 25.33
CA GLU A 113 -10.76 -14.85 24.13
C GLU A 113 -10.89 -13.81 22.99
N MET A 114 -9.83 -13.66 22.21
CA MET A 114 -9.86 -12.78 21.04
C MET A 114 -10.73 -13.43 19.96
N PRO A 115 -11.83 -12.80 19.52
CA PRO A 115 -12.72 -13.36 18.51
C PRO A 115 -11.98 -13.54 17.18
N ASP A 116 -12.39 -14.52 16.39
CA ASP A 116 -11.95 -14.61 15.02
C ASP A 116 -12.51 -13.43 14.18
N VAL A 117 -12.00 -13.27 12.94
CA VAL A 117 -12.39 -12.14 12.08
C VAL A 117 -13.88 -12.16 11.78
N GLY A 118 -14.47 -13.34 11.52
CA GLY A 118 -15.89 -13.48 11.21
C GLY A 118 -16.77 -13.07 12.39
N GLU A 119 -16.38 -13.51 13.57
CA GLU A 119 -17.06 -13.15 14.81
C GLU A 119 -16.90 -11.66 15.14
N LEU A 120 -15.70 -11.09 15.02
CA LEU A 120 -15.49 -9.65 15.20
C LEU A 120 -16.42 -8.83 14.30
N LEU A 121 -16.45 -9.16 13.01
CA LEU A 121 -17.29 -8.46 12.04
C LEU A 121 -18.80 -8.58 12.39
N ARG A 122 -19.22 -9.74 12.87
CA ARG A 122 -20.61 -9.95 13.34
C ARG A 122 -20.92 -9.11 14.59
N LEU A 123 -20.03 -9.09 15.55
CA LEU A 123 -20.20 -8.35 16.81
C LEU A 123 -20.21 -6.83 16.60
N THR A 124 -19.41 -6.34 15.66
CA THR A 124 -19.24 -4.89 15.43
C THR A 124 -20.13 -4.31 14.35
N LYS A 125 -20.86 -5.14 13.58
CA LYS A 125 -21.63 -4.71 12.42
C LYS A 125 -22.60 -3.59 12.74
N ASP A 126 -23.41 -3.77 13.80
CA ASP A 126 -24.47 -2.84 14.20
C ASP A 126 -24.22 -2.27 15.61
N ASP A 127 -22.96 -2.25 16.04
CA ASP A 127 -22.57 -1.77 17.36
C ASP A 127 -22.18 -0.28 17.35
N PRO A 128 -23.05 0.63 17.78
CA PRO A 128 -22.77 2.05 17.77
C PRO A 128 -21.64 2.46 18.73
N ALA A 129 -21.37 1.67 19.78
CA ALA A 129 -20.33 1.99 20.74
C ALA A 129 -18.94 1.87 20.09
N VAL A 130 -18.74 0.84 19.26
CA VAL A 130 -17.48 0.63 18.53
C VAL A 130 -17.24 1.75 17.50
N TRP A 131 -18.23 2.07 16.68
CA TRP A 131 -18.08 3.10 15.65
C TRP A 131 -18.00 4.52 16.22
N ARG A 132 -18.54 4.74 17.42
CA ARG A 132 -18.39 5.99 18.17
C ARG A 132 -16.95 6.25 18.57
N MET A 133 -16.11 5.21 18.79
CA MET A 133 -14.66 5.39 19.08
C MET A 133 -13.98 6.22 17.96
N TYR A 134 -14.31 5.96 16.70
CA TYR A 134 -13.79 6.72 15.57
C TYR A 134 -14.44 8.10 15.43
N ALA A 135 -15.75 8.18 15.62
CA ALA A 135 -16.52 9.41 15.45
C ALA A 135 -16.17 10.49 16.49
N GLU A 136 -15.81 10.09 17.71
CA GLU A 136 -15.46 10.97 18.83
C GLU A 136 -13.94 11.08 19.06
N GLY A 137 -13.15 10.35 18.27
CA GLY A 137 -11.68 10.45 18.34
C GLY A 137 -11.03 9.71 19.50
N PHE A 138 -11.69 8.72 20.08
CA PHE A 138 -11.11 7.83 21.09
C PHE A 138 -10.16 6.80 20.46
N THR A 139 -9.24 7.27 19.60
CA THR A 139 -8.43 6.44 18.73
C THR A 139 -7.02 6.12 19.23
N MET A 140 -6.67 6.50 20.46
CA MET A 140 -5.41 6.11 21.07
C MET A 140 -5.28 4.59 21.10
N GLY A 141 -4.17 4.06 20.57
CA GLY A 141 -3.92 2.61 20.45
C GLY A 141 -4.72 1.91 19.35
N LEU A 142 -5.49 2.64 18.52
CA LEU A 142 -6.13 2.09 17.34
C LEU A 142 -5.21 2.21 16.12
N ASN A 143 -4.89 1.08 15.49
CA ASN A 143 -3.93 1.03 14.39
C ASN A 143 -4.23 2.08 13.31
N GLN A 144 -3.22 2.85 12.94
CA GLN A 144 -3.21 3.87 11.88
C GLN A 144 -4.19 5.06 12.03
N VAL A 145 -4.95 5.15 13.11
CA VAL A 145 -5.89 6.27 13.34
C VAL A 145 -5.62 7.04 14.64
N GLU A 146 -4.56 6.67 15.37
CA GLU A 146 -4.22 7.29 16.65
C GLU A 146 -3.51 8.64 16.54
N GLN A 147 -2.75 8.87 15.46
CA GLN A 147 -2.03 10.12 15.26
C GLN A 147 -2.98 11.30 15.08
N GLU A 148 -2.69 12.45 15.69
CA GLU A 148 -3.53 13.63 15.75
C GLU A 148 -4.16 14.01 14.40
N LYS A 149 -3.33 14.19 13.36
CA LYS A 149 -3.79 14.54 12.01
C LYS A 149 -4.71 13.50 11.36
N THR A 150 -4.55 12.23 11.73
CA THR A 150 -5.40 11.14 11.21
C THR A 150 -6.68 11.03 12.05
N ARG A 151 -6.57 11.24 13.36
CA ARG A 151 -7.70 11.31 14.28
C ARG A 151 -8.72 12.38 13.87
N GLU A 152 -8.27 13.60 13.57
CA GLU A 152 -9.13 14.67 13.08
C GLU A 152 -9.89 14.26 11.81
N LYS A 153 -9.21 13.61 10.88
CA LYS A 153 -9.82 13.14 9.63
C LYS A 153 -10.83 12.02 9.84
N VAL A 154 -10.55 11.06 10.75
CA VAL A 154 -11.49 9.96 11.01
C VAL A 154 -12.73 10.47 11.77
N MET A 155 -12.57 11.46 12.65
CA MET A 155 -13.68 12.16 13.30
C MET A 155 -14.55 12.92 12.29
N GLN A 156 -13.97 13.48 11.25
CA GLN A 156 -14.73 14.12 10.17
C GLN A 156 -15.44 13.08 9.30
N TYR A 157 -14.76 11.98 8.94
CA TYR A 157 -15.30 10.94 8.05
C TYR A 157 -16.35 10.06 8.72
N LYS A 158 -16.15 9.68 9.98
CA LYS A 158 -17.06 8.86 10.81
C LYS A 158 -17.43 7.55 10.12
N PRO A 159 -16.50 6.60 9.97
CA PRO A 159 -16.78 5.32 9.36
C PRO A 159 -17.85 4.56 10.19
N LYS A 160 -18.72 3.81 9.51
CA LYS A 160 -19.85 3.08 10.10
C LYS A 160 -19.74 1.56 9.91
N ASN A 161 -18.78 1.10 9.15
CA ASN A 161 -18.51 -0.31 8.88
C ASN A 161 -17.05 -0.51 8.45
N ILE A 162 -16.64 -1.77 8.37
CA ILE A 162 -15.25 -2.16 8.01
C ILE A 162 -14.86 -1.69 6.60
N THR A 163 -15.79 -1.71 5.64
CA THR A 163 -15.52 -1.27 4.27
C THR A 163 -15.20 0.21 4.23
N GLU A 164 -15.97 1.03 4.95
CA GLU A 164 -15.70 2.47 5.06
C GLU A 164 -14.40 2.75 5.81
N LEU A 165 -14.09 1.99 6.87
CA LEU A 165 -12.84 2.14 7.60
C LEU A 165 -11.64 1.76 6.72
N ALA A 166 -11.71 0.68 5.95
CA ALA A 166 -10.67 0.30 4.99
C ALA A 166 -10.50 1.36 3.88
N ALA A 167 -11.61 1.91 3.38
CA ALA A 167 -11.58 3.01 2.41
C ALA A 167 -10.92 4.26 3.00
N PHE A 168 -11.21 4.59 4.26
CA PHE A 168 -10.56 5.69 4.97
C PHE A 168 -9.05 5.47 5.09
N VAL A 169 -8.62 4.28 5.50
CA VAL A 169 -7.18 3.92 5.60
C VAL A 169 -6.46 4.10 4.26
N ALA A 170 -7.12 3.73 3.16
CA ALA A 170 -6.56 3.92 1.82
C ALA A 170 -6.54 5.40 1.40
N ALA A 171 -7.54 6.19 1.79
CA ALA A 171 -7.70 7.59 1.38
C ALA A 171 -6.74 8.57 2.10
N VAL A 172 -6.35 8.30 3.35
CA VAL A 172 -5.52 9.23 4.16
C VAL A 172 -4.04 9.23 3.76
N ARG A 173 -3.72 8.93 2.50
CA ARG A 173 -2.35 8.91 1.97
C ARG A 173 -2.02 10.19 1.22
N PRO A 174 -0.73 10.60 1.18
CA PRO A 174 -0.30 11.85 0.53
C PRO A 174 -0.81 11.99 -0.91
N ALA A 175 -0.81 10.90 -1.65
CA ALA A 175 -1.14 10.89 -3.07
C ALA A 175 -2.65 11.08 -3.37
N PHE A 176 -3.54 10.82 -2.40
CA PHE A 176 -4.98 11.08 -2.52
C PHE A 176 -5.39 12.48 -2.02
N LYS A 177 -4.40 13.35 -1.73
CA LYS A 177 -4.58 14.64 -1.06
C LYS A 177 -5.61 15.55 -1.75
N SER A 178 -5.62 15.63 -3.07
CA SER A 178 -6.54 16.48 -3.86
C SER A 178 -8.00 16.10 -3.70
N MET A 179 -8.29 14.80 -3.61
CA MET A 179 -9.67 14.27 -3.49
C MET A 179 -10.10 14.07 -2.03
N LEU A 180 -9.17 14.10 -1.09
CA LEU A 180 -9.42 13.83 0.32
C LEU A 180 -10.53 14.71 0.93
N PRO A 181 -10.61 16.02 0.70
CA PRO A 181 -11.68 16.86 1.25
C PRO A 181 -13.09 16.43 0.80
N VAL A 182 -13.23 16.05 -0.49
CA VAL A 182 -14.50 15.57 -1.06
C VAL A 182 -14.89 14.24 -0.42
N PHE A 183 -13.91 13.33 -0.27
CA PHE A 183 -14.08 12.03 0.36
C PHE A 183 -14.48 12.15 1.83
N LEU A 184 -13.76 12.95 2.64
CA LEU A 184 -14.05 13.14 4.06
C LEU A 184 -15.42 13.79 4.29
N ALA A 185 -15.84 14.71 3.40
CA ALA A 185 -17.15 15.33 3.44
C ALA A 185 -18.28 14.39 2.96
N ARG A 186 -17.97 13.15 2.58
CA ARG A 186 -18.93 12.16 2.01
C ARG A 186 -19.74 12.70 0.83
N ARG A 187 -19.16 13.65 0.07
CA ARG A 187 -19.80 14.17 -1.13
C ARG A 187 -19.74 13.13 -2.23
N HIS A 188 -20.86 13.02 -2.95
CA HIS A 188 -20.87 12.17 -4.14
C HIS A 188 -19.88 12.69 -5.19
N PHE A 189 -19.15 11.76 -5.78
CA PHE A 189 -18.17 12.05 -6.84
C PHE A 189 -18.24 10.95 -7.90
N ASP A 190 -18.26 11.37 -9.17
CA ASP A 190 -18.07 10.52 -10.34
C ASP A 190 -17.21 11.23 -11.39
N TYR A 191 -16.67 10.45 -12.33
CA TYR A 191 -15.87 10.99 -13.43
C TYR A 191 -16.72 11.42 -14.63
N GLY A 192 -18.04 11.17 -14.59
CA GLY A 192 -18.94 11.41 -15.71
C GLY A 192 -18.76 10.46 -16.88
N ILE A 193 -18.17 9.30 -16.66
CA ILE A 193 -17.97 8.22 -17.63
C ILE A 193 -18.70 6.98 -17.12
N PRO A 194 -19.97 6.75 -17.49
CA PRO A 194 -20.82 5.74 -16.85
C PRO A 194 -20.28 4.31 -16.87
N ALA A 195 -19.54 3.95 -17.91
CA ALA A 195 -18.88 2.64 -17.98
C ALA A 195 -17.78 2.51 -16.94
N PHE A 196 -16.95 3.54 -16.79
CA PHE A 196 -15.85 3.58 -15.84
C PHE A 196 -16.38 3.69 -14.40
N ASP A 197 -17.32 4.61 -14.16
CA ASP A 197 -17.89 4.81 -12.83
C ASP A 197 -18.50 3.53 -12.26
N ARG A 198 -19.22 2.75 -13.08
CA ARG A 198 -19.74 1.43 -12.69
C ARG A 198 -18.67 0.39 -12.36
N LEU A 199 -17.48 0.47 -12.95
CA LEU A 199 -16.39 -0.47 -12.68
C LEU A 199 -15.75 -0.25 -11.32
N ILE A 200 -15.67 1.02 -10.89
CA ILE A 200 -14.97 1.40 -9.67
C ILE A 200 -15.89 1.58 -8.47
N GLN A 201 -17.18 1.84 -8.68
CA GLN A 201 -18.18 1.89 -7.62
C GLN A 201 -18.45 0.50 -7.03
N THR A 202 -18.82 0.49 -5.75
CA THR A 202 -19.24 -0.71 -5.03
C THR A 202 -20.61 -0.49 -4.37
N ARG A 203 -21.23 -1.57 -3.85
CA ARG A 203 -22.47 -1.46 -3.10
C ARG A 203 -22.37 -0.49 -1.91
N ASP A 204 -21.24 -0.54 -1.21
CA ASP A 204 -21.01 0.22 0.02
C ASP A 204 -20.36 1.59 -0.26
N MET A 205 -19.78 1.78 -1.43
CA MET A 205 -19.18 3.05 -1.86
C MET A 205 -19.64 3.40 -3.28
N ARG A 206 -20.66 4.25 -3.36
CA ARG A 206 -21.29 4.66 -4.62
C ARG A 206 -20.59 5.84 -5.31
N SER A 207 -19.56 6.40 -4.71
CA SER A 207 -18.69 7.40 -5.33
C SER A 207 -17.53 6.75 -6.04
N SER A 208 -17.10 7.35 -7.14
CA SER A 208 -16.06 6.82 -8.03
C SER A 208 -14.65 7.17 -7.57
N PHE A 209 -14.35 7.04 -6.27
CA PHE A 209 -13.00 7.21 -5.78
C PHE A 209 -12.14 5.99 -6.10
N ILE A 210 -11.02 6.20 -6.77
CA ILE A 210 -10.01 5.15 -6.96
C ILE A 210 -9.11 5.16 -5.72
N LEU A 211 -9.33 4.21 -4.84
CA LEU A 211 -8.59 4.00 -3.61
C LEU A 211 -7.65 2.79 -3.70
N PHE A 212 -8.06 1.79 -4.49
CA PHE A 212 -7.43 0.50 -4.53
C PHE A 212 -6.91 0.17 -5.93
N GLN A 213 -5.73 -0.46 -5.98
CA GLN A 213 -5.16 -0.96 -7.23
C GLN A 213 -6.05 -1.97 -7.95
N GLU A 214 -6.88 -2.70 -7.22
CA GLU A 214 -7.85 -3.65 -7.77
C GLU A 214 -8.95 -2.96 -8.60
N GLN A 215 -9.27 -1.69 -8.30
CA GLN A 215 -10.18 -0.90 -9.14
C GLN A 215 -9.54 -0.58 -10.49
N THR A 216 -8.26 -0.23 -10.49
CA THR A 216 -7.47 -0.06 -11.72
C THR A 216 -7.35 -1.38 -12.50
N MET A 217 -7.10 -2.51 -11.80
CA MET A 217 -7.07 -3.83 -12.45
C MET A 217 -8.39 -4.16 -13.14
N LYS A 218 -9.53 -3.93 -12.49
CA LYS A 218 -10.87 -4.14 -13.09
C LYS A 218 -11.06 -3.30 -14.35
N THR A 219 -10.57 -2.06 -14.35
CA THR A 219 -10.67 -1.16 -15.51
C THR A 219 -9.83 -1.66 -16.68
N LEU A 220 -8.60 -2.14 -16.41
CA LEU A 220 -7.75 -2.77 -17.42
C LEU A 220 -8.38 -4.07 -17.95
N GLN A 221 -8.93 -4.90 -17.08
CA GLN A 221 -9.63 -6.13 -17.48
C GLN A 221 -10.86 -5.85 -18.33
N TYR A 222 -11.60 -4.80 -18.07
CA TYR A 222 -12.69 -4.35 -18.92
C TYR A 222 -12.20 -3.98 -20.33
N ALA A 223 -10.99 -3.41 -20.44
CA ALA A 223 -10.32 -3.16 -21.71
C ALA A 223 -9.66 -4.42 -22.34
N GLY A 224 -9.94 -5.63 -21.81
CA GLY A 224 -9.51 -6.91 -22.38
C GLY A 224 -8.11 -7.37 -21.95
N PHE A 225 -7.57 -6.83 -20.88
CA PHE A 225 -6.37 -7.38 -20.25
C PHE A 225 -6.73 -8.56 -19.35
N THR A 226 -5.88 -9.55 -19.28
CA THR A 226 -5.98 -10.63 -18.27
C THR A 226 -5.59 -10.09 -16.89
N ALA A 227 -5.89 -10.82 -15.82
CA ALA A 227 -5.50 -10.42 -14.47
C ALA A 227 -3.98 -10.27 -14.29
N PRO A 228 -3.14 -11.22 -14.77
CA PRO A 228 -1.68 -11.06 -14.75
C PRO A 228 -1.19 -9.84 -15.55
N GLU A 229 -1.73 -9.63 -16.77
CA GLU A 229 -1.38 -8.47 -17.58
C GLU A 229 -1.75 -7.15 -16.90
N SER A 230 -2.92 -7.09 -16.25
CA SER A 230 -3.37 -5.90 -15.51
C SER A 230 -2.42 -5.57 -14.36
N TYR A 231 -1.96 -6.57 -13.64
CA TYR A 231 -0.98 -6.39 -12.56
C TYR A 231 0.39 -5.95 -13.10
N ALA A 232 0.85 -6.56 -14.21
CA ALA A 232 2.09 -6.17 -14.87
C ALA A 232 2.02 -4.73 -15.42
N ALA A 233 0.86 -4.33 -15.97
CA ALA A 233 0.62 -2.98 -16.43
C ALA A 233 0.71 -1.96 -15.29
N ILE A 234 0.08 -2.21 -14.14
CA ILE A 234 0.18 -1.36 -12.96
C ILE A 234 1.65 -1.22 -12.52
N LYS A 235 2.42 -2.31 -12.47
CA LYS A 235 3.85 -2.26 -12.14
C LYS A 235 4.66 -1.42 -13.14
N ALA A 236 4.38 -1.54 -14.44
CA ALA A 236 5.07 -0.78 -15.49
C ALA A 236 4.78 0.72 -15.39
N ILE A 237 3.52 1.10 -15.18
CA ILE A 237 3.08 2.49 -15.02
C ILE A 237 3.71 3.09 -13.75
N SER A 238 3.64 2.37 -12.63
CA SER A 238 4.19 2.81 -11.33
C SER A 238 5.70 3.05 -11.37
N LYS A 239 6.45 2.23 -12.13
CA LYS A 239 7.89 2.37 -12.33
C LYS A 239 8.27 3.37 -13.44
N LYS A 240 7.29 3.97 -14.09
CA LYS A 240 7.48 4.96 -15.19
C LYS A 240 8.41 4.44 -16.30
N HIS A 241 8.17 3.21 -16.77
CA HIS A 241 8.90 2.63 -17.91
C HIS A 241 8.21 2.97 -19.26
N PRO A 242 8.59 4.06 -19.97
CA PRO A 242 7.86 4.54 -21.15
C PRO A 242 7.74 3.48 -22.23
N GLU A 243 8.80 2.70 -22.47
CA GLU A 243 8.88 1.64 -23.48
C GLU A 243 7.88 0.49 -23.24
N LYS A 244 7.50 0.26 -21.98
CA LYS A 244 6.51 -0.76 -21.58
C LYS A 244 5.10 -0.19 -21.50
N VAL A 245 4.97 1.09 -21.15
CA VAL A 245 3.67 1.75 -20.96
C VAL A 245 3.01 2.09 -22.29
N LEU A 246 3.77 2.51 -23.30
CA LEU A 246 3.22 2.94 -24.58
C LEU A 246 2.36 1.86 -25.28
N PRO A 247 2.81 0.62 -25.46
CA PRO A 247 1.99 -0.44 -26.05
C PRO A 247 0.74 -0.78 -25.24
N LEU A 248 0.84 -0.68 -23.90
CA LEU A 248 -0.31 -0.92 -23.01
C LEU A 248 -1.36 0.18 -23.16
N LYS A 249 -0.92 1.44 -23.29
CA LYS A 249 -1.78 2.60 -23.52
C LYS A 249 -2.52 2.46 -24.87
N GLU A 250 -1.83 2.17 -25.94
CA GLU A 250 -2.43 1.99 -27.26
C GLU A 250 -3.50 0.90 -27.28
N ARG A 251 -3.19 -0.26 -26.68
CA ARG A 251 -4.15 -1.37 -26.52
C ARG A 251 -5.36 -0.95 -25.68
N PHE A 252 -5.12 -0.23 -24.58
CA PHE A 252 -6.19 0.27 -23.73
C PHE A 252 -7.11 1.24 -24.46
N LEU A 253 -6.54 2.25 -25.12
CA LEU A 253 -7.29 3.26 -25.86
C LEU A 253 -8.16 2.62 -26.95
N THR A 254 -7.60 1.68 -27.70
CA THR A 254 -8.35 0.94 -28.73
C THR A 254 -9.52 0.17 -28.13
N ASN A 255 -9.27 -0.65 -27.12
CA ASN A 255 -10.26 -1.58 -26.58
C ASN A 255 -11.31 -0.90 -25.68
N PHE A 256 -10.89 0.02 -24.85
CA PHE A 256 -11.80 0.78 -23.98
C PHE A 256 -12.62 1.78 -24.82
N GLY A 257 -11.96 2.45 -25.80
CA GLY A 257 -12.62 3.38 -26.72
C GLY A 257 -13.68 2.72 -27.59
N ALA A 258 -13.46 1.49 -28.03
CA ALA A 258 -14.48 0.71 -28.77
C ALA A 258 -15.74 0.39 -27.94
N LYS A 259 -15.62 0.37 -26.61
CA LYS A 259 -16.74 0.12 -25.67
C LYS A 259 -17.38 1.41 -25.14
N THR A 260 -16.74 2.54 -25.33
CA THR A 260 -17.18 3.86 -24.89
C THR A 260 -17.02 4.88 -26.02
N ASP A 261 -15.99 5.68 -25.95
CA ASP A 261 -15.50 6.61 -26.99
C ASP A 261 -14.02 6.94 -26.72
N VAL A 262 -13.34 7.49 -27.72
CA VAL A 262 -11.89 7.77 -27.66
C VAL A 262 -11.56 8.77 -26.56
N ARG A 263 -12.35 9.84 -26.43
CA ARG A 263 -12.13 10.89 -25.42
C ARG A 263 -12.26 10.35 -24.00
N SER A 264 -13.25 9.49 -23.77
CA SER A 264 -13.44 8.79 -22.49
C SER A 264 -12.28 7.85 -22.19
N ALA A 265 -11.78 7.12 -23.20
CA ALA A 265 -10.64 6.23 -23.04
C ALA A 265 -9.36 6.99 -22.66
N GLU A 266 -9.07 8.11 -23.32
CA GLU A 266 -7.93 8.97 -22.99
C GLU A 266 -8.02 9.51 -21.56
N LYS A 267 -9.19 10.02 -21.17
CA LYS A 267 -9.43 10.52 -19.83
C LYS A 267 -9.24 9.42 -18.77
N VAL A 268 -9.78 8.22 -19.00
CA VAL A 268 -9.64 7.09 -18.08
C VAL A 268 -8.20 6.62 -17.99
N TRP A 269 -7.47 6.60 -19.10
CA TRP A 269 -6.04 6.26 -19.06
C TRP A 269 -5.25 7.25 -18.19
N GLN A 270 -5.47 8.55 -18.35
CA GLN A 270 -4.83 9.56 -17.49
C GLN A 270 -5.16 9.35 -16.02
N ILE A 271 -6.41 9.03 -15.70
CA ILE A 271 -6.83 8.73 -14.32
C ILE A 271 -6.09 7.50 -13.80
N ILE A 272 -5.89 6.46 -14.64
CA ILE A 272 -5.12 5.27 -14.27
C ILE A 272 -3.65 5.63 -14.00
N GLU A 273 -3.01 6.42 -14.86
CA GLU A 273 -1.62 6.87 -14.66
C GLU A 273 -1.48 7.61 -13.33
N ASP A 274 -2.37 8.54 -13.05
CA ASP A 274 -2.38 9.31 -11.80
C ASP A 274 -2.62 8.40 -10.58
N ALA A 275 -3.61 7.53 -10.65
CA ALA A 275 -3.98 6.64 -9.55
C ALA A 275 -2.95 5.53 -9.27
N THR A 276 -2.24 5.06 -10.29
CA THR A 276 -1.29 3.93 -10.14
C THR A 276 -0.06 4.32 -9.33
N SER A 277 0.29 5.60 -9.28
CA SER A 277 1.40 6.08 -8.43
C SER A 277 1.14 5.91 -6.94
N TYR A 278 -0.11 5.67 -6.52
CA TYR A 278 -0.54 5.60 -5.13
C TYR A 278 -1.60 4.54 -4.82
N GLY A 279 -2.00 3.73 -5.80
CA GLY A 279 -3.00 2.69 -5.60
C GLY A 279 -2.65 1.77 -4.44
N PHE A 280 -3.59 1.60 -3.51
CA PHE A 280 -3.40 0.80 -2.32
C PHE A 280 -3.98 -0.60 -2.51
N ASN A 281 -3.33 -1.62 -1.95
CA ASN A 281 -3.87 -2.98 -1.98
C ASN A 281 -5.09 -3.06 -1.05
N SER A 282 -6.23 -3.49 -1.56
CA SER A 282 -7.49 -3.55 -0.80
C SER A 282 -7.42 -4.53 0.35
N SER A 283 -6.78 -5.68 0.16
CA SER A 283 -6.63 -6.67 1.24
C SER A 283 -5.77 -6.14 2.39
N HIS A 284 -4.70 -5.40 2.08
CA HIS A 284 -3.90 -4.74 3.11
C HIS A 284 -4.72 -3.67 3.86
N ALA A 285 -5.52 -2.86 3.15
CA ALA A 285 -6.40 -1.87 3.78
C ALA A 285 -7.39 -2.52 4.76
N VAL A 286 -7.98 -3.65 4.36
CA VAL A 286 -8.90 -4.41 5.22
C VAL A 286 -8.19 -4.98 6.43
N CYS A 287 -6.98 -5.57 6.27
CA CYS A 287 -6.20 -6.08 7.39
C CYS A 287 -5.88 -4.99 8.42
N VAL A 288 -5.42 -3.82 7.97
CA VAL A 288 -5.14 -2.67 8.84
C VAL A 288 -6.41 -2.18 9.54
N ALA A 289 -7.53 -2.13 8.82
CA ALA A 289 -8.81 -1.73 9.39
C ALA A 289 -9.31 -2.75 10.44
N LEU A 290 -9.11 -4.06 10.22
CA LEU A 290 -9.43 -5.11 11.20
C LEU A 290 -8.60 -4.96 12.47
N ASP A 291 -7.29 -4.73 12.35
CA ASP A 291 -6.42 -4.49 13.50
C ASP A 291 -6.91 -3.30 14.35
N SER A 292 -7.31 -2.23 13.69
CA SER A 292 -7.92 -1.06 14.34
C SER A 292 -9.26 -1.40 15.00
N LEU A 293 -10.08 -2.20 14.33
CA LEU A 293 -11.41 -2.58 14.80
C LEU A 293 -11.36 -3.46 16.08
N TYR A 294 -10.38 -4.37 16.19
CA TYR A 294 -10.11 -5.11 17.42
C TYR A 294 -9.87 -4.18 18.60
N GLY A 295 -9.02 -3.17 18.41
CA GLY A 295 -8.76 -2.16 19.44
C GLY A 295 -10.00 -1.34 19.79
N ALA A 296 -10.80 -0.95 18.81
CA ALA A 296 -12.04 -0.21 19.02
C ALA A 296 -13.08 -1.03 19.81
N TYR A 297 -13.23 -2.31 19.48
CA TYR A 297 -14.08 -3.25 20.20
C TYR A 297 -13.66 -3.40 21.67
N LEU A 298 -12.34 -3.60 21.92
CA LEU A 298 -11.82 -3.66 23.29
C LEU A 298 -12.14 -2.39 24.08
N LYS A 299 -11.87 -1.22 23.51
CA LYS A 299 -12.12 0.07 24.20
C LYS A 299 -13.61 0.33 24.45
N ALA A 300 -14.47 -0.13 23.58
CA ALA A 300 -15.92 0.05 23.74
C ALA A 300 -16.52 -0.85 24.84
N HIS A 301 -15.97 -2.06 25.01
CA HIS A 301 -16.57 -3.08 25.88
C HIS A 301 -15.70 -3.51 27.06
N HIS A 302 -14.42 -3.20 27.04
CA HIS A 302 -13.44 -3.57 28.08
C HIS A 302 -12.45 -2.41 28.34
N PRO A 303 -12.95 -1.22 28.74
CA PRO A 303 -12.12 -0.03 28.95
C PRO A 303 -11.08 -0.17 30.05
#